data_2e0e986a208595e64083b84eb7327e63
#
_entry.id   2e0e986a208595e64083b84eb7327e63
#
_cell.length_a   1.000
_cell.length_b   1.000
_cell.length_c   1.000
_cell.angle_alpha   90.00
_cell.angle_beta   90.00
_cell.angle_gamma   90.00
#
_symmetry.space_group_name_H-M   'P 1'
#
loop_
_entity.id
_entity.type
_entity.pdbx_description
1 polymer ?
#
loop_
_entity_poly.entity_id
_entity_poly.type
_entity_poly.pdbx_seq_one_letter_code
_entity_poly.pdbx_strand_id
1 'polypeptide(L)'
;MKTVALFGATGTIGAYAALHLRECGYKVVAIGHRSSDNGFFAQYGIDYYSVDISNRNNFENLPQTRVDAVVHLAGMLPARMAGYCPQQYIDSIVTGTYNVLEYVHKCGADRIVFTQSISDAAYLCGQTKCLIPSDIEGRFPINNDHTIYAICKNAAVGLLEHYYAKYGIKRFILRLPNIYLYHPNPFFYLDGKVKMIPYRQMIYWALQGKKLCVWGNPQIKRDIVYVKDCTQVIEKALEASVDGGMYNVGTGVGVSMEDQVKGIALVFGKGKVDVSYDPSKPDSPQYILDISKTCRELGYLPRYDYMSYLEDFKKEMKINRFKLLWGEEFKTQI
;
A
#
# COMPACT_ATOMS: atom_id res chain seq x y z
N MET A 1 -3.45 19.83 -18.33
CA MET A 1 -2.81 18.81 -17.45
C MET A 1 -3.54 18.85 -16.11
N LYS A 2 -4.08 17.71 -15.65
CA LYS A 2 -4.79 17.64 -14.37
C LYS A 2 -3.80 17.70 -13.22
N THR A 3 -4.14 18.43 -12.16
CA THR A 3 -3.33 18.56 -10.94
C THR A 3 -3.83 17.60 -9.86
N VAL A 4 -2.94 16.81 -9.28
CA VAL A 4 -3.23 15.83 -8.24
C VAL A 4 -2.41 16.15 -6.99
N ALA A 5 -3.08 16.37 -5.85
CA ALA A 5 -2.41 16.45 -4.55
C ALA A 5 -2.30 15.06 -3.93
N LEU A 6 -1.06 14.60 -3.69
CA LEU A 6 -0.76 13.27 -3.20
C LEU A 6 -0.25 13.34 -1.75
N PHE A 7 -1.12 13.06 -0.79
CA PHE A 7 -0.78 12.95 0.63
C PHE A 7 -0.15 11.59 0.94
N GLY A 8 0.98 11.60 1.66
CA GLY A 8 1.76 10.41 1.95
C GLY A 8 2.80 10.10 0.86
N ALA A 9 3.18 11.07 0.05
CA ALA A 9 4.09 10.92 -1.08
C ALA A 9 5.47 10.37 -0.69
N THR A 10 5.97 10.64 0.53
CA THR A 10 7.24 10.09 1.02
C THR A 10 7.15 8.67 1.57
N GLY A 11 5.94 8.12 1.65
CA GLY A 11 5.68 6.73 2.08
C GLY A 11 6.00 5.69 0.99
N THR A 12 5.94 4.41 1.39
CA THR A 12 6.34 3.29 0.51
C THR A 12 5.54 3.21 -0.79
N ILE A 13 4.21 3.30 -0.74
CA ILE A 13 3.36 3.31 -1.94
C ILE A 13 3.36 4.71 -2.57
N GLY A 14 3.37 5.76 -1.75
CA GLY A 14 3.26 7.14 -2.21
C GLY A 14 4.36 7.58 -3.16
N ALA A 15 5.61 7.18 -2.89
CA ALA A 15 6.72 7.53 -3.77
C ALA A 15 6.62 6.87 -5.16
N TYR A 16 6.19 5.60 -5.23
CA TYR A 16 5.89 4.94 -6.51
C TYR A 16 4.70 5.60 -7.21
N ALA A 17 3.64 5.95 -6.47
CA ALA A 17 2.46 6.61 -7.02
C ALA A 17 2.80 8.00 -7.58
N ALA A 18 3.63 8.79 -6.89
CA ALA A 18 4.06 10.10 -7.35
C ALA A 18 4.77 10.03 -8.72
N LEU A 19 5.71 9.09 -8.87
CA LEU A 19 6.42 8.91 -10.13
C LEU A 19 5.50 8.38 -11.23
N HIS A 20 4.69 7.37 -10.93
CA HIS A 20 3.74 6.81 -11.89
C HIS A 20 2.76 7.88 -12.41
N LEU A 21 2.14 8.65 -11.52
CA LEU A 21 1.21 9.71 -11.92
C LEU A 21 1.91 10.81 -12.75
N ARG A 22 3.16 11.13 -12.42
CA ARG A 22 3.97 12.06 -13.21
C ARG A 22 4.24 11.54 -14.62
N GLU A 23 4.59 10.24 -14.75
CA GLU A 23 4.78 9.55 -16.03
C GLU A 23 3.48 9.50 -16.85
N CYS A 24 2.32 9.38 -16.20
CA CYS A 24 1.00 9.44 -16.82
C CYS A 24 0.56 10.88 -17.20
N GLY A 25 1.41 11.89 -17.01
CA GLY A 25 1.16 13.27 -17.46
C GLY A 25 0.37 14.13 -16.46
N TYR A 26 0.23 13.72 -15.21
CA TYR A 26 -0.35 14.57 -14.17
C TYR A 26 0.67 15.60 -13.65
N LYS A 27 0.18 16.78 -13.26
CA LYS A 27 0.92 17.68 -12.37
C LYS A 27 0.73 17.17 -10.94
N VAL A 28 1.76 16.56 -10.37
CA VAL A 28 1.74 16.01 -9.01
C VAL A 28 2.23 17.05 -8.02
N VAL A 29 1.48 17.25 -6.94
CA VAL A 29 1.89 17.99 -5.75
C VAL A 29 2.13 16.95 -4.67
N ALA A 30 3.40 16.66 -4.35
CA ALA A 30 3.79 15.67 -3.36
C ALA A 30 3.72 16.25 -1.95
N ILE A 31 3.00 15.57 -1.05
CA ILE A 31 2.76 16.03 0.32
C ILE A 31 3.15 14.90 1.29
N GLY A 32 3.96 15.23 2.28
CA GLY A 32 4.40 14.26 3.29
C GLY A 32 4.72 14.93 4.62
N HIS A 33 4.85 14.13 5.68
CA HIS A 33 5.14 14.65 7.02
C HIS A 33 6.64 14.94 7.27
N ARG A 34 7.52 14.47 6.39
CA ARG A 34 8.96 14.73 6.52
C ARG A 34 9.23 16.20 6.26
N SER A 35 10.13 16.80 7.03
CA SER A 35 10.55 18.19 6.84
C SER A 35 11.24 18.42 5.47
N SER A 36 11.82 17.38 4.88
CA SER A 36 12.45 17.40 3.56
C SER A 36 12.30 16.05 2.86
N ASP A 37 12.19 16.10 1.53
CA ASP A 37 12.32 14.95 0.64
C ASP A 37 13.76 14.77 0.10
N ASN A 38 14.72 15.54 0.63
CA ASN A 38 16.11 15.61 0.19
C ASN A 38 16.27 16.00 -1.29
N GLY A 39 15.32 16.74 -1.86
CA GLY A 39 15.33 17.13 -3.27
C GLY A 39 14.97 15.99 -4.23
N PHE A 40 14.41 14.88 -3.72
CA PHE A 40 14.05 13.73 -4.55
C PHE A 40 12.99 14.08 -5.59
N PHE A 41 11.89 14.69 -5.18
CA PHE A 41 10.78 15.00 -6.07
C PHE A 41 11.12 16.08 -7.09
N ALA A 42 12.00 17.02 -6.74
CA ALA A 42 12.46 18.06 -7.65
C ALA A 42 13.16 17.51 -8.92
N GLN A 43 13.84 16.35 -8.82
CA GLN A 43 14.45 15.66 -9.96
C GLN A 43 13.45 15.22 -11.02
N TYR A 44 12.18 15.06 -10.62
CA TYR A 44 11.07 14.66 -11.50
C TYR A 44 10.12 15.82 -11.84
N GLY A 45 10.49 17.06 -11.47
CA GLY A 45 9.63 18.23 -11.67
C GLY A 45 8.34 18.15 -10.85
N ILE A 46 8.42 17.59 -9.63
CA ILE A 46 7.32 17.46 -8.67
C ILE A 46 7.62 18.38 -7.49
N ASP A 47 6.66 19.26 -7.15
CA ASP A 47 6.76 20.11 -5.96
C ASP A 47 6.49 19.29 -4.70
N TYR A 48 7.27 19.50 -3.64
CA TYR A 48 7.12 18.84 -2.35
C TYR A 48 6.72 19.83 -1.25
N TYR A 49 5.74 19.44 -0.44
CA TYR A 49 5.27 20.19 0.73
C TYR A 49 5.30 19.32 1.98
N SER A 50 5.90 19.87 3.05
CA SER A 50 5.90 19.23 4.38
C SER A 50 4.62 19.59 5.13
N VAL A 51 3.78 18.58 5.38
CA VAL A 51 2.49 18.73 6.09
C VAL A 51 2.28 17.54 7.01
N ASP A 52 2.10 17.82 8.29
CA ASP A 52 1.50 16.88 9.23
C ASP A 52 -0.03 16.99 9.10
N ILE A 53 -0.66 15.96 8.56
CA ILE A 53 -2.11 15.96 8.31
C ILE A 53 -2.95 15.98 9.59
N SER A 54 -2.38 15.62 10.74
CA SER A 54 -3.06 15.75 12.04
C SER A 54 -3.19 17.20 12.51
N ASN A 55 -2.35 18.10 11.97
CA ASN A 55 -2.34 19.52 12.31
C ASN A 55 -2.98 20.37 11.19
N ARG A 56 -4.19 20.85 11.44
CA ARG A 56 -4.96 21.65 10.47
C ARG A 56 -4.21 22.89 9.97
N ASN A 57 -3.41 23.54 10.80
CA ASN A 57 -2.69 24.76 10.43
C ASN A 57 -1.60 24.48 9.38
N ASN A 58 -1.08 23.26 9.30
CA ASN A 58 -0.07 22.90 8.28
C ASN A 58 -0.63 22.96 6.85
N PHE A 59 -1.95 22.88 6.67
CA PHE A 59 -2.60 22.96 5.35
C PHE A 59 -2.55 24.36 4.74
N GLU A 60 -2.25 25.41 5.51
CA GLU A 60 -2.02 26.76 5.01
C GLU A 60 -0.78 26.84 4.11
N ASN A 61 0.18 25.93 4.30
CA ASN A 61 1.40 25.83 3.49
C ASN A 61 1.15 25.21 2.10
N LEU A 62 -0.04 24.61 1.88
CA LEU A 62 -0.38 23.97 0.62
C LEU A 62 -0.84 25.01 -0.42
N PRO A 63 -0.67 24.72 -1.72
CA PRO A 63 -1.27 25.54 -2.76
C PRO A 63 -2.77 25.73 -2.52
N GLN A 64 -3.18 26.99 -2.42
CA GLN A 64 -4.61 27.35 -2.26
C GLN A 64 -5.34 27.43 -3.61
N THR A 65 -4.68 27.02 -4.69
CA THR A 65 -5.24 26.92 -6.04
C THR A 65 -6.01 25.62 -6.19
N ARG A 66 -6.94 25.58 -7.14
CA ARG A 66 -7.70 24.39 -7.48
C ARG A 66 -6.77 23.21 -7.79
N VAL A 67 -7.04 22.05 -7.19
CA VAL A 67 -6.54 20.75 -7.62
C VAL A 67 -7.70 19.93 -8.19
N ASP A 68 -7.43 19.08 -9.18
CA ASP A 68 -8.49 18.30 -9.83
C ASP A 68 -8.88 17.07 -8.99
N ALA A 69 -7.91 16.48 -8.30
CA ALA A 69 -8.12 15.30 -7.47
C ALA A 69 -7.13 15.21 -6.30
N VAL A 70 -7.49 14.44 -5.29
CA VAL A 70 -6.62 14.12 -4.14
C VAL A 70 -6.40 12.62 -4.05
N VAL A 71 -5.16 12.21 -3.82
CA VAL A 71 -4.78 10.84 -3.46
C VAL A 71 -4.29 10.85 -2.02
N HIS A 72 -5.00 10.14 -1.14
CA HIS A 72 -4.72 10.12 0.29
C HIS A 72 -4.19 8.76 0.74
N LEU A 73 -2.86 8.65 0.82
CA LEU A 73 -2.11 7.47 1.25
C LEU A 73 -1.47 7.67 2.63
N ALA A 74 -1.61 8.86 3.22
CA ALA A 74 -1.01 9.18 4.50
C ALA A 74 -1.77 8.51 5.65
N GLY A 75 -1.05 8.16 6.71
CA GLY A 75 -1.58 7.58 7.94
C GLY A 75 -0.57 6.63 8.58
N MET A 76 -0.65 6.51 9.90
CA MET A 76 0.22 5.60 10.66
C MET A 76 -0.08 4.14 10.32
N LEU A 77 0.96 3.33 10.22
CA LEU A 77 0.87 1.89 9.96
C LEU A 77 1.37 1.11 11.17
N PRO A 78 0.69 0.01 11.59
CA PRO A 78 1.15 -0.85 12.68
C PRO A 78 2.60 -1.32 12.49
N ALA A 79 2.96 -1.69 11.26
CA ALA A 79 4.30 -2.13 10.91
C ALA A 79 5.41 -1.05 11.08
N ARG A 80 5.04 0.19 11.39
CA ARG A 80 5.99 1.31 11.59
C ARG A 80 6.02 1.82 13.03
N MET A 81 5.31 1.16 13.95
CA MET A 81 5.23 1.56 15.36
C MET A 81 6.04 0.61 16.24
N ALA A 82 6.94 1.17 17.04
CA ALA A 82 7.73 0.42 18.03
C ALA A 82 6.90 -0.08 19.22
N GLY A 83 5.72 0.50 19.46
CA GLY A 83 4.82 0.15 20.56
C GLY A 83 3.38 0.53 20.27
N TYR A 84 2.48 0.13 21.15
CA TYR A 84 1.05 0.44 21.05
C TYR A 84 0.77 1.88 21.48
N CYS A 85 0.34 2.71 20.55
CA CYS A 85 -0.07 4.10 20.81
C CYS A 85 -1.34 4.43 20.00
N PRO A 86 -2.54 4.20 20.58
CA PRO A 86 -3.82 4.42 19.88
C PRO A 86 -4.00 5.86 19.38
N GLN A 87 -3.49 6.84 20.13
CA GLN A 87 -3.62 8.25 19.78
C GLN A 87 -3.00 8.56 18.41
N GLN A 88 -1.85 8.00 18.09
CA GLN A 88 -1.19 8.22 16.78
C GLN A 88 -2.04 7.74 15.61
N TYR A 89 -2.82 6.66 15.78
CA TYR A 89 -3.74 6.20 14.74
C TYR A 89 -4.94 7.15 14.60
N ILE A 90 -5.53 7.57 15.73
CA ILE A 90 -6.66 8.51 15.72
C ILE A 90 -6.24 9.83 15.06
N ASP A 91 -5.12 10.40 15.47
CA ASP A 91 -4.63 11.68 14.95
C ASP A 91 -4.30 11.59 13.45
N SER A 92 -3.53 10.59 13.03
CA SER A 92 -3.10 10.51 11.64
C SER A 92 -4.17 9.97 10.69
N ILE A 93 -5.04 9.04 11.13
CA ILE A 93 -6.00 8.40 10.22
C ILE A 93 -7.37 9.07 10.29
N VAL A 94 -7.90 9.35 11.48
CA VAL A 94 -9.24 9.94 11.61
C VAL A 94 -9.16 11.46 11.44
N THR A 95 -8.45 12.15 12.32
CA THR A 95 -8.27 13.61 12.27
C THR A 95 -7.57 14.02 10.98
N GLY A 96 -6.52 13.30 10.59
CA GLY A 96 -5.80 13.54 9.33
C GLY A 96 -6.70 13.41 8.11
N THR A 97 -7.54 12.36 8.02
CA THR A 97 -8.49 12.20 6.90
C THR A 97 -9.53 13.32 6.90
N TYR A 98 -10.05 13.72 8.06
CA TYR A 98 -10.95 14.86 8.17
C TYR A 98 -10.29 16.13 7.60
N ASN A 99 -9.08 16.47 8.01
CA ASN A 99 -8.36 17.65 7.52
C ASN A 99 -8.09 17.59 6.02
N VAL A 100 -7.76 16.40 5.49
CA VAL A 100 -7.60 16.19 4.04
C VAL A 100 -8.92 16.41 3.31
N LEU A 101 -10.04 15.93 3.83
CA LEU A 101 -11.37 16.14 3.23
C LEU A 101 -11.79 17.61 3.25
N GLU A 102 -11.48 18.36 4.31
CA GLU A 102 -11.68 19.82 4.35
C GLU A 102 -10.84 20.53 3.27
N TYR A 103 -9.61 20.08 3.05
CA TYR A 103 -8.77 20.58 1.97
C TYR A 103 -9.37 20.24 0.59
N VAL A 104 -9.83 18.98 0.37
CA VAL A 104 -10.51 18.57 -0.86
C VAL A 104 -11.69 19.50 -1.17
N HIS A 105 -12.53 19.74 -0.18
CA HIS A 105 -13.71 20.63 -0.31
C HIS A 105 -13.30 22.08 -0.61
N LYS A 106 -12.33 22.61 0.12
CA LYS A 106 -11.85 24.00 -0.03
C LYS A 106 -11.18 24.25 -1.38
N CYS A 107 -10.34 23.32 -1.88
CA CYS A 107 -9.64 23.49 -3.15
C CYS A 107 -10.47 23.08 -4.38
N GLY A 108 -11.70 22.62 -4.17
CA GLY A 108 -12.65 22.30 -5.24
C GLY A 108 -12.29 21.04 -6.04
N ALA A 109 -11.56 20.08 -5.44
CA ALA A 109 -11.32 18.79 -6.06
C ALA A 109 -12.62 17.98 -6.14
N ASP A 110 -12.85 17.32 -7.29
CA ASP A 110 -14.09 16.56 -7.52
C ASP A 110 -14.05 15.15 -6.94
N ARG A 111 -12.85 14.64 -6.61
CA ARG A 111 -12.65 13.26 -6.16
C ARG A 111 -11.47 13.08 -5.21
N ILE A 112 -11.58 12.04 -4.42
CA ILE A 112 -10.53 11.54 -3.54
C ILE A 112 -10.33 10.03 -3.73
N VAL A 113 -9.06 9.60 -3.82
CA VAL A 113 -8.64 8.20 -3.75
C VAL A 113 -8.06 7.95 -2.36
N PHE A 114 -8.60 6.99 -1.64
CA PHE A 114 -8.20 6.65 -0.27
C PHE A 114 -7.84 5.16 -0.16
N THR A 115 -6.90 4.81 0.70
CA THR A 115 -6.53 3.42 0.94
C THR A 115 -7.15 2.86 2.21
N GLN A 116 -7.95 1.80 2.05
CA GLN A 116 -8.42 0.93 3.13
C GLN A 116 -7.47 -0.28 3.24
N SER A 117 -7.54 -1.02 4.32
CA SER A 117 -6.75 -2.24 4.56
C SER A 117 -7.61 -3.49 4.50
N ILE A 118 -7.03 -4.60 4.06
CA ILE A 118 -7.65 -5.94 4.16
C ILE A 118 -7.97 -6.34 5.62
N SER A 119 -7.49 -5.60 6.60
CA SER A 119 -7.81 -5.84 8.02
C SER A 119 -9.32 -5.77 8.32
N ASP A 120 -10.10 -5.03 7.53
CA ASP A 120 -11.57 -4.98 7.63
C ASP A 120 -12.24 -6.25 7.11
N ALA A 121 -11.53 -7.05 6.32
CA ALA A 121 -11.95 -8.32 5.75
C ALA A 121 -11.26 -9.53 6.39
N ALA A 122 -10.51 -9.33 7.49
CA ALA A 122 -9.68 -10.36 8.10
C ALA A 122 -10.45 -11.64 8.48
N TYR A 123 -11.73 -11.53 8.80
CA TYR A 123 -12.60 -12.67 9.11
C TYR A 123 -12.84 -13.62 7.93
N LEU A 124 -12.63 -13.15 6.69
CA LEU A 124 -12.71 -13.95 5.46
C LEU A 124 -11.37 -14.59 5.08
N CYS A 125 -10.26 -14.12 5.66
CA CYS A 125 -8.95 -14.72 5.42
C CYS A 125 -8.88 -16.14 6.02
N GLY A 126 -8.37 -17.09 5.24
CA GLY A 126 -8.33 -18.51 5.63
C GLY A 126 -9.53 -19.32 5.14
N GLN A 127 -10.57 -18.70 4.63
CA GLN A 127 -11.66 -19.41 3.96
C GLN A 127 -11.20 -19.84 2.56
N THR A 128 -11.06 -21.15 2.36
CA THR A 128 -10.38 -21.73 1.18
C THR A 128 -11.21 -21.71 -0.10
N LYS A 129 -12.50 -21.36 -0.06
CA LYS A 129 -13.42 -21.56 -1.17
C LYS A 129 -13.94 -20.30 -1.85
N CYS A 130 -13.70 -19.12 -1.31
CA CYS A 130 -14.29 -17.88 -1.83
C CYS A 130 -13.23 -16.80 -2.05
N LEU A 131 -13.35 -16.08 -3.16
CA LEU A 131 -12.69 -14.79 -3.33
C LEU A 131 -13.33 -13.79 -2.36
N ILE A 132 -12.52 -12.88 -1.79
CA ILE A 132 -13.03 -11.83 -0.89
C ILE A 132 -13.68 -10.73 -1.73
N PRO A 133 -15.00 -10.50 -1.63
CA PRO A 133 -15.68 -9.47 -2.42
C PRO A 133 -15.27 -8.04 -2.01
N SER A 134 -15.49 -7.07 -2.91
CA SER A 134 -15.26 -5.64 -2.60
C SER A 134 -16.32 -5.10 -1.64
N ASP A 135 -17.59 -5.45 -1.87
CA ASP A 135 -18.73 -4.91 -1.15
C ASP A 135 -19.09 -5.81 0.04
N ILE A 136 -18.25 -5.76 1.07
CA ILE A 136 -18.45 -6.48 2.34
C ILE A 136 -18.60 -5.51 3.49
N GLU A 137 -19.32 -5.91 4.50
CA GLU A 137 -19.32 -5.24 5.79
C GLU A 137 -18.00 -5.49 6.51
N GLY A 138 -17.31 -4.42 6.91
CA GLY A 138 -16.05 -4.54 7.63
C GLY A 138 -16.24 -5.20 9.01
N ARG A 139 -15.55 -6.32 9.25
CA ARG A 139 -15.53 -7.03 10.53
C ARG A 139 -14.10 -7.41 10.89
N PHE A 140 -13.71 -7.13 12.13
CA PHE A 140 -12.36 -7.40 12.60
C PHE A 140 -12.36 -7.70 14.10
N PRO A 141 -11.39 -8.48 14.62
CA PRO A 141 -11.25 -8.71 16.05
C PRO A 141 -11.01 -7.38 16.80
N ILE A 142 -11.52 -7.26 18.03
CA ILE A 142 -11.39 -6.04 18.84
C ILE A 142 -10.40 -6.17 20.00
N ASN A 143 -9.57 -7.21 20.01
CA ASN A 143 -8.74 -7.61 21.13
C ASN A 143 -7.24 -7.73 20.81
N ASN A 144 -6.77 -7.08 19.75
CA ASN A 144 -5.35 -7.06 19.38
C ASN A 144 -4.87 -5.66 19.03
N ASP A 145 -3.56 -5.45 18.97
CA ASP A 145 -2.95 -4.13 18.73
C ASP A 145 -3.28 -3.54 17.36
N HIS A 146 -3.68 -4.37 16.38
CA HIS A 146 -4.09 -3.91 15.04
C HIS A 146 -5.54 -3.42 15.01
N THR A 147 -6.32 -3.67 16.05
CA THR A 147 -7.73 -3.31 16.12
C THR A 147 -7.96 -1.81 15.96
N ILE A 148 -7.19 -0.99 16.70
CA ILE A 148 -7.35 0.47 16.61
C ILE A 148 -7.07 1.01 15.20
N TYR A 149 -6.11 0.42 14.50
CA TYR A 149 -5.86 0.75 13.09
C TYR A 149 -7.07 0.43 12.21
N ALA A 150 -7.68 -0.75 12.38
CA ALA A 150 -8.87 -1.14 11.63
C ALA A 150 -10.06 -0.23 11.95
N ILE A 151 -10.29 0.11 13.24
CA ILE A 151 -11.32 1.06 13.68
C ILE A 151 -11.12 2.41 12.99
N CYS A 152 -9.90 2.98 13.07
CA CYS A 152 -9.62 4.29 12.49
C CYS A 152 -9.78 4.30 10.96
N LYS A 153 -9.37 3.23 10.26
CA LYS A 153 -9.58 3.11 8.82
C LYS A 153 -11.05 3.06 8.44
N ASN A 154 -11.88 2.34 9.20
CA ASN A 154 -13.33 2.31 8.97
C ASN A 154 -14.01 3.64 9.32
N ALA A 155 -13.57 4.32 10.37
CA ALA A 155 -14.04 5.68 10.68
C ALA A 155 -13.71 6.66 9.54
N ALA A 156 -12.50 6.58 8.99
CA ALA A 156 -12.10 7.38 7.83
C ALA A 156 -12.98 7.08 6.59
N VAL A 157 -13.30 5.82 6.34
CA VAL A 157 -14.28 5.45 5.27
C VAL A 157 -15.63 6.10 5.51
N GLY A 158 -16.13 6.08 6.76
CA GLY A 158 -17.37 6.77 7.12
C GLY A 158 -17.34 8.28 6.83
N LEU A 159 -16.20 8.95 7.09
CA LEU A 159 -16.01 10.35 6.74
C LEU A 159 -16.06 10.57 5.22
N LEU A 160 -15.41 9.71 4.42
CA LEU A 160 -15.46 9.81 2.96
C LEU A 160 -16.89 9.65 2.41
N GLU A 161 -17.65 8.68 2.92
CA GLU A 161 -19.04 8.47 2.53
C GLU A 161 -19.93 9.68 2.92
N HIS A 162 -19.69 10.27 4.08
CA HIS A 162 -20.39 11.49 4.50
C HIS A 162 -20.09 12.68 3.55
N TYR A 163 -18.81 12.89 3.18
CA TYR A 163 -18.43 13.98 2.27
C TYR A 163 -18.96 13.77 0.85
N TYR A 164 -19.05 12.52 0.40
CA TYR A 164 -19.74 12.19 -0.86
C TYR A 164 -21.23 12.55 -0.76
N ALA A 165 -21.93 12.09 0.27
CA ALA A 165 -23.37 12.36 0.44
C ALA A 165 -23.68 13.85 0.59
N LYS A 166 -22.80 14.62 1.29
CA LYS A 166 -23.03 16.03 1.61
C LYS A 166 -22.59 16.98 0.51
N TYR A 167 -21.47 16.70 -0.15
CA TYR A 167 -20.79 17.63 -1.05
C TYR A 167 -20.60 17.07 -2.47
N GLY A 168 -20.97 15.83 -2.74
CA GLY A 168 -20.81 15.18 -4.04
C GLY A 168 -19.35 14.84 -4.39
N ILE A 169 -18.42 14.87 -3.41
CA ILE A 169 -17.01 14.51 -3.62
C ILE A 169 -16.93 13.01 -3.90
N LYS A 170 -16.58 12.62 -5.12
CA LYS A 170 -16.42 11.23 -5.52
C LYS A 170 -15.33 10.56 -4.71
N ARG A 171 -15.57 9.33 -4.25
CA ARG A 171 -14.63 8.62 -3.37
C ARG A 171 -14.29 7.24 -3.91
N PHE A 172 -13.02 6.98 -4.09
CA PHE A 172 -12.47 5.70 -4.54
C PHE A 172 -11.68 5.10 -3.38
N ILE A 173 -12.27 4.13 -2.70
CA ILE A 173 -11.72 3.50 -1.50
C ILE A 173 -11.08 2.19 -1.92
N LEU A 174 -9.75 2.14 -1.90
CA LEU A 174 -8.95 1.02 -2.37
C LEU A 174 -8.60 0.10 -1.20
N ARG A 175 -9.20 -1.11 -1.13
CA ARG A 175 -8.82 -2.11 -0.12
C ARG A 175 -7.54 -2.80 -0.54
N LEU A 176 -6.47 -2.52 0.20
CA LEU A 176 -5.15 -3.05 -0.05
C LEU A 176 -4.86 -4.28 0.81
N PRO A 177 -4.40 -5.38 0.21
CA PRO A 177 -3.68 -6.44 0.92
C PRO A 177 -2.24 -6.01 1.20
N ASN A 178 -1.36 -6.94 1.52
CA ASN A 178 0.08 -6.65 1.54
C ASN A 178 0.55 -6.29 0.13
N ILE A 179 1.06 -5.08 -0.03
CA ILE A 179 1.64 -4.60 -1.28
C ILE A 179 3.13 -4.91 -1.30
N TYR A 180 3.56 -5.67 -2.29
CA TYR A 180 4.95 -6.06 -2.49
C TYR A 180 5.69 -4.98 -3.27
N LEU A 181 6.81 -4.51 -2.70
CA LEU A 181 7.62 -3.45 -3.30
C LEU A 181 9.07 -3.50 -2.78
N TYR A 182 9.99 -2.92 -3.54
CA TYR A 182 11.32 -2.66 -3.03
C TYR A 182 11.32 -1.38 -2.18
N HIS A 183 11.88 -1.49 -0.98
CA HIS A 183 12.22 -0.40 -0.09
C HIS A 183 13.56 -0.74 0.60
N PRO A 184 14.51 0.19 0.76
CA PRO A 184 15.82 -0.12 1.34
C PRO A 184 15.76 -0.60 2.80
N ASN A 185 14.74 -0.19 3.57
CA ASN A 185 14.49 -0.75 4.89
C ASN A 185 13.54 -1.96 4.80
N PRO A 186 14.04 -3.20 5.02
CA PRO A 186 13.26 -4.42 4.95
C PRO A 186 12.58 -4.79 6.28
N PHE A 187 12.67 -3.94 7.30
CA PHE A 187 12.20 -4.25 8.65
C PHE A 187 10.81 -3.68 8.93
N PHE A 188 10.11 -4.34 9.86
CA PHE A 188 8.84 -3.90 10.41
C PHE A 188 8.77 -4.24 11.89
N TYR A 189 7.84 -3.60 12.61
CA TYR A 189 7.54 -3.92 14.00
C TYR A 189 6.40 -4.94 14.08
N LEU A 190 6.56 -5.93 14.95
CA LEU A 190 5.52 -6.89 15.35
C LEU A 190 5.63 -7.10 16.85
N ASP A 191 4.57 -6.78 17.58
CA ASP A 191 4.52 -6.87 19.05
C ASP A 191 5.73 -6.18 19.74
N GLY A 192 6.02 -4.95 19.30
CA GLY A 192 7.14 -4.14 19.78
C GLY A 192 8.54 -4.62 19.37
N LYS A 193 8.65 -5.73 18.61
CA LYS A 193 9.92 -6.29 18.16
C LYS A 193 10.17 -6.01 16.69
N VAL A 194 11.40 -5.64 16.37
CA VAL A 194 11.84 -5.46 14.98
C VAL A 194 12.01 -6.84 14.34
N LYS A 195 11.38 -7.04 13.19
CA LYS A 195 11.49 -8.26 12.37
C LYS A 195 11.71 -7.88 10.91
N MET A 196 12.37 -8.75 10.16
CA MET A 196 12.46 -8.58 8.70
C MET A 196 11.17 -9.07 8.05
N ILE A 197 10.72 -8.35 7.03
CA ILE A 197 9.56 -8.75 6.22
C ILE A 197 9.86 -10.14 5.61
N PRO A 198 8.97 -11.14 5.79
CA PRO A 198 9.30 -12.54 5.46
C PRO A 198 9.79 -12.76 4.02
N TYR A 199 9.13 -12.18 3.01
CA TYR A 199 9.60 -12.36 1.63
C TYR A 199 10.96 -11.69 1.38
N ARG A 200 11.26 -10.56 2.07
CA ARG A 200 12.57 -9.90 2.00
C ARG A 200 13.65 -10.78 2.63
N GLN A 201 13.35 -11.43 3.74
CA GLN A 201 14.27 -12.36 4.38
C GLN A 201 14.60 -13.55 3.46
N MET A 202 13.59 -14.12 2.80
CA MET A 202 13.79 -15.20 1.81
C MET A 202 14.65 -14.72 0.63
N ILE A 203 14.42 -13.50 0.12
CA ILE A 203 15.26 -12.91 -0.94
C ILE A 203 16.72 -12.80 -0.49
N TYR A 204 16.98 -12.30 0.73
CA TYR A 204 18.34 -12.21 1.26
C TYR A 204 19.00 -13.58 1.41
N TRP A 205 18.28 -14.56 1.91
CA TRP A 205 18.81 -15.92 2.03
C TRP A 205 19.13 -16.52 0.65
N ALA A 206 18.25 -16.32 -0.33
CA ALA A 206 18.48 -16.79 -1.70
C ALA A 206 19.73 -16.14 -2.32
N LEU A 207 19.93 -14.81 -2.14
CA LEU A 207 21.11 -14.10 -2.61
C LEU A 207 22.42 -14.61 -1.97
N GLN A 208 22.34 -15.14 -0.74
CA GLN A 208 23.47 -15.73 -0.02
C GLN A 208 23.67 -17.22 -0.32
N GLY A 209 22.84 -17.82 -1.19
CA GLY A 209 22.88 -19.25 -1.47
C GLY A 209 22.36 -20.13 -0.32
N LYS A 210 21.70 -19.56 0.68
CA LYS A 210 21.13 -20.30 1.80
C LYS A 210 19.85 -21.02 1.38
N LYS A 211 19.64 -22.22 1.93
CA LYS A 211 18.44 -23.03 1.73
C LYS A 211 17.18 -22.27 2.18
N LEU A 212 16.13 -22.33 1.37
CA LEU A 212 14.81 -21.80 1.72
C LEU A 212 13.91 -22.92 2.26
N CYS A 213 12.88 -22.54 3.01
CA CYS A 213 11.93 -23.49 3.59
C CYS A 213 10.49 -23.02 3.39
N VAL A 214 9.65 -23.90 2.85
CA VAL A 214 8.19 -23.74 2.80
C VAL A 214 7.63 -24.19 4.15
N TRP A 215 6.93 -23.29 4.84
CA TRP A 215 6.33 -23.55 6.14
C TRP A 215 4.85 -23.91 5.98
N GLY A 216 4.40 -24.90 6.77
CA GLY A 216 3.02 -25.35 6.80
C GLY A 216 2.58 -26.01 5.49
N ASN A 217 1.33 -25.80 5.12
CA ASN A 217 0.76 -26.36 3.89
C ASN A 217 1.26 -25.58 2.65
N PRO A 218 2.02 -26.24 1.73
CA PRO A 218 2.59 -25.60 0.55
C PRO A 218 1.54 -25.09 -0.45
N GLN A 219 0.32 -25.60 -0.40
CA GLN A 219 -0.76 -25.29 -1.35
C GLN A 219 -1.62 -24.09 -0.95
N ILE A 220 -1.39 -23.50 0.24
CA ILE A 220 -2.07 -22.27 0.65
C ILE A 220 -1.71 -21.15 -0.32
N LYS A 221 -2.74 -20.43 -0.79
CA LYS A 221 -2.59 -19.39 -1.81
C LYS A 221 -2.80 -18.00 -1.24
N ARG A 222 -2.04 -17.04 -1.77
CA ARG A 222 -2.19 -15.61 -1.48
C ARG A 222 -2.25 -14.81 -2.76
N ASP A 223 -3.05 -13.78 -2.75
CA ASP A 223 -3.01 -12.75 -3.77
C ASP A 223 -1.76 -11.88 -3.54
N ILE A 224 -0.86 -11.88 -4.52
CA ILE A 224 0.41 -11.16 -4.45
C ILE A 224 0.32 -9.93 -5.34
N VAL A 225 0.25 -8.76 -4.73
CA VAL A 225 0.04 -7.51 -5.45
C VAL A 225 1.33 -6.70 -5.49
N TYR A 226 1.81 -6.43 -6.69
CA TYR A 226 2.98 -5.58 -6.88
C TYR A 226 2.60 -4.09 -6.86
N VAL A 227 3.49 -3.25 -6.33
CA VAL A 227 3.24 -1.82 -6.17
C VAL A 227 2.90 -1.12 -7.49
N LYS A 228 3.45 -1.55 -8.62
CA LYS A 228 3.17 -0.95 -9.92
C LYS A 228 1.74 -1.24 -10.39
N ASP A 229 1.17 -2.39 -10.04
CA ASP A 229 -0.26 -2.65 -10.24
C ASP A 229 -1.13 -1.83 -9.27
N CYS A 230 -0.70 -1.67 -8.03
CA CYS A 230 -1.38 -0.80 -7.07
C CYS A 230 -1.43 0.66 -7.57
N THR A 231 -0.32 1.19 -8.11
CA THR A 231 -0.29 2.57 -8.66
C THR A 231 -1.13 2.72 -9.92
N GLN A 232 -1.27 1.66 -10.73
CA GLN A 232 -2.21 1.63 -11.86
C GLN A 232 -3.66 1.78 -11.37
N VAL A 233 -4.07 1.07 -10.29
CA VAL A 233 -5.43 1.23 -9.75
C VAL A 233 -5.68 2.66 -9.28
N ILE A 234 -4.68 3.30 -8.66
CA ILE A 234 -4.78 4.72 -8.25
C ILE A 234 -5.01 5.61 -9.48
N GLU A 235 -4.24 5.44 -10.54
CA GLU A 235 -4.41 6.17 -11.82
C GLU A 235 -5.81 5.95 -12.39
N LYS A 236 -6.25 4.70 -12.49
CA LYS A 236 -7.58 4.35 -13.03
C LYS A 236 -8.73 4.95 -12.23
N ALA A 237 -8.60 5.01 -10.89
CA ALA A 237 -9.56 5.70 -10.03
C ALA A 237 -9.65 7.21 -10.30
N LEU A 238 -8.52 7.85 -10.67
CA LEU A 238 -8.49 9.26 -11.05
C LEU A 238 -9.17 9.54 -12.39
N GLU A 239 -9.27 8.55 -13.27
CA GLU A 239 -9.88 8.66 -14.61
C GLU A 239 -11.33 8.17 -14.67
N ALA A 240 -11.77 7.38 -13.69
CA ALA A 240 -13.06 6.72 -13.70
C ALA A 240 -14.23 7.71 -13.81
N SER A 241 -15.24 7.33 -14.59
CA SER A 241 -16.48 8.13 -14.77
C SER A 241 -17.51 7.90 -13.68
N VAL A 242 -17.40 6.79 -12.93
CA VAL A 242 -18.30 6.45 -11.81
C VAL A 242 -18.05 7.33 -10.59
N ASP A 243 -18.98 7.33 -9.66
CA ASP A 243 -18.88 8.10 -8.41
C ASP A 243 -17.98 7.43 -7.35
N GLY A 244 -17.51 6.22 -7.63
CA GLY A 244 -16.62 5.48 -6.78
C GLY A 244 -17.34 4.48 -5.86
N GLY A 245 -16.67 4.14 -4.77
CA GLY A 245 -17.07 3.11 -3.80
C GLY A 245 -15.85 2.35 -3.29
N MET A 246 -16.08 1.14 -2.74
CA MET A 246 -15.02 0.25 -2.30
C MET A 246 -14.53 -0.64 -3.45
N TYR A 247 -13.21 -0.73 -3.62
CA TYR A 247 -12.55 -1.52 -4.66
C TYR A 247 -11.43 -2.36 -4.07
N ASN A 248 -11.39 -3.63 -4.40
CA ASN A 248 -10.26 -4.49 -4.06
C ASN A 248 -9.08 -4.25 -5.00
N VAL A 249 -7.88 -4.09 -4.44
CA VAL A 249 -6.64 -4.06 -5.20
C VAL A 249 -5.98 -5.43 -5.10
N GLY A 250 -6.05 -6.21 -6.16
CA GLY A 250 -5.60 -7.59 -6.22
C GLY A 250 -5.18 -7.98 -7.62
N THR A 251 -4.75 -9.23 -7.78
CA THR A 251 -4.56 -9.87 -9.07
C THR A 251 -5.73 -10.79 -9.42
N GLY A 252 -6.54 -11.16 -8.42
CA GLY A 252 -7.59 -12.19 -8.54
C GLY A 252 -7.03 -13.61 -8.67
N VAL A 253 -5.71 -13.77 -8.61
CA VAL A 253 -5.02 -15.05 -8.77
C VAL A 253 -4.17 -15.35 -7.54
N GLY A 254 -4.41 -16.51 -6.95
CA GLY A 254 -3.64 -16.95 -5.78
C GLY A 254 -2.33 -17.65 -6.18
N VAL A 255 -1.22 -17.23 -5.60
CA VAL A 255 0.10 -17.87 -5.72
C VAL A 255 0.33 -18.75 -4.50
N SER A 256 0.63 -20.04 -4.70
CA SER A 256 0.86 -20.97 -3.60
C SER A 256 2.13 -20.62 -2.80
N MET A 257 2.18 -21.01 -1.53
CA MET A 257 3.38 -20.80 -0.71
C MET A 257 4.61 -21.49 -1.34
N GLU A 258 4.41 -22.65 -1.95
CA GLU A 258 5.46 -23.36 -2.67
C GLU A 258 5.98 -22.56 -3.86
N ASP A 259 5.06 -22.04 -4.71
CA ASP A 259 5.45 -21.24 -5.88
C ASP A 259 6.13 -19.94 -5.47
N GLN A 260 5.69 -19.33 -4.35
CA GLN A 260 6.34 -18.13 -3.82
C GLN A 260 7.79 -18.41 -3.43
N VAL A 261 8.06 -19.48 -2.69
CA VAL A 261 9.43 -19.84 -2.25
C VAL A 261 10.28 -20.26 -3.43
N LYS A 262 9.75 -21.11 -4.34
CA LYS A 262 10.47 -21.57 -5.56
C LYS A 262 10.78 -20.40 -6.50
N GLY A 263 9.85 -19.48 -6.70
CA GLY A 263 10.07 -18.29 -7.52
C GLY A 263 11.21 -17.41 -6.97
N ILE A 264 11.23 -17.16 -5.65
CA ILE A 264 12.34 -16.45 -5.01
C ILE A 264 13.68 -17.20 -5.18
N ALA A 265 13.68 -18.52 -4.95
CA ALA A 265 14.89 -19.33 -5.15
C ALA A 265 15.41 -19.24 -6.59
N LEU A 266 14.51 -19.29 -7.57
CA LEU A 266 14.86 -19.19 -8.99
C LEU A 266 15.44 -17.83 -9.36
N VAL A 267 14.73 -16.76 -9.03
CA VAL A 267 15.08 -15.38 -9.47
C VAL A 267 16.32 -14.86 -8.74
N PHE A 268 16.43 -15.05 -7.42
CA PHE A 268 17.50 -14.49 -6.60
C PHE A 268 18.63 -15.47 -6.29
N GLY A 269 18.34 -16.78 -6.24
CA GLY A 269 19.33 -17.83 -5.94
C GLY A 269 20.06 -18.35 -7.16
N LYS A 270 19.81 -17.81 -8.36
CA LYS A 270 20.46 -18.25 -9.62
C LYS A 270 20.36 -19.76 -9.88
N GLY A 271 19.25 -20.38 -9.49
CA GLY A 271 18.99 -21.81 -9.65
C GLY A 271 19.84 -22.73 -8.75
N LYS A 272 20.53 -22.18 -7.74
CA LYS A 272 21.44 -22.93 -6.84
C LYS A 272 20.92 -23.04 -5.41
N VAL A 273 19.70 -22.58 -5.14
CA VAL A 273 19.14 -22.57 -3.79
C VAL A 273 18.16 -23.71 -3.64
N ASP A 274 18.45 -24.59 -2.68
CA ASP A 274 17.57 -25.70 -2.33
C ASP A 274 16.32 -25.21 -1.59
N VAL A 275 15.19 -25.88 -1.85
CA VAL A 275 13.93 -25.66 -1.16
C VAL A 275 13.56 -26.89 -0.35
N SER A 276 13.27 -26.71 0.93
CA SER A 276 12.76 -27.74 1.83
C SER A 276 11.36 -27.40 2.32
N TYR A 277 10.74 -28.35 3.02
CA TYR A 277 9.38 -28.24 3.54
C TYR A 277 9.38 -28.54 5.04
N ASP A 278 8.68 -27.74 5.82
CA ASP A 278 8.47 -27.97 7.25
C ASP A 278 6.96 -27.86 7.57
N PRO A 279 6.23 -29.00 7.49
CA PRO A 279 4.78 -29.02 7.76
C PRO A 279 4.43 -28.83 9.24
N SER A 280 5.41 -28.85 10.16
CA SER A 280 5.19 -28.59 11.59
C SER A 280 4.99 -27.11 11.90
N LYS A 281 5.33 -26.21 10.98
CA LYS A 281 5.14 -24.77 11.13
C LYS A 281 3.70 -24.37 10.85
N PRO A 282 3.22 -23.28 11.45
CA PRO A 282 1.85 -22.79 11.23
C PRO A 282 1.61 -22.39 9.77
N ASP A 283 0.39 -22.64 9.34
CA ASP A 283 -0.10 -22.18 8.05
C ASP A 283 -0.18 -20.67 7.96
N SER A 284 0.10 -20.14 6.79
CA SER A 284 -0.17 -18.75 6.45
C SER A 284 -1.66 -18.56 6.15
N PRO A 285 -2.30 -17.44 6.57
CA PRO A 285 -3.68 -17.19 6.19
C PRO A 285 -3.80 -17.05 4.67
N GLN A 286 -4.78 -17.76 4.07
CA GLN A 286 -5.11 -17.67 2.66
C GLN A 286 -6.02 -16.46 2.42
N TYR A 287 -5.77 -15.71 1.36
CA TYR A 287 -6.71 -14.72 0.82
C TYR A 287 -6.47 -14.49 -0.67
N ILE A 288 -7.54 -14.37 -1.42
CA ILE A 288 -7.54 -13.96 -2.82
C ILE A 288 -8.70 -12.96 -2.97
N LEU A 289 -8.44 -11.83 -3.59
CA LEU A 289 -9.41 -10.75 -3.71
C LEU A 289 -10.23 -10.89 -4.99
N ASP A 290 -11.54 -10.69 -4.90
CA ASP A 290 -12.37 -10.49 -6.09
C ASP A 290 -12.16 -9.08 -6.62
N ILE A 291 -11.55 -8.98 -7.80
CA ILE A 291 -11.27 -7.72 -8.49
C ILE A 291 -12.27 -7.40 -9.59
N SER A 292 -13.33 -8.17 -9.76
CA SER A 292 -14.29 -8.02 -10.85
C SER A 292 -14.87 -6.62 -10.93
N LYS A 293 -15.22 -6.02 -9.79
CA LYS A 293 -15.71 -4.64 -9.71
C LYS A 293 -14.63 -3.65 -10.14
N THR A 294 -13.40 -3.82 -9.65
CA THR A 294 -12.25 -2.95 -9.99
C THR A 294 -11.95 -2.99 -11.48
N CYS A 295 -11.95 -4.18 -12.10
CA CYS A 295 -11.79 -4.33 -13.54
C CYS A 295 -12.92 -3.66 -14.32
N ARG A 296 -14.16 -3.92 -13.94
CA ARG A 296 -15.34 -3.42 -14.68
C ARG A 296 -15.51 -1.91 -14.59
N GLU A 297 -15.35 -1.32 -13.41
CA GLU A 297 -15.67 0.08 -13.17
C GLU A 297 -14.47 1.02 -13.33
N LEU A 298 -13.26 0.54 -13.09
CA LEU A 298 -12.03 1.34 -13.21
C LEU A 298 -11.22 0.99 -14.47
N GLY A 299 -11.53 -0.11 -15.17
CA GLY A 299 -10.72 -0.55 -16.30
C GLY A 299 -9.34 -1.08 -15.89
N TYR A 300 -9.21 -1.56 -14.66
CA TYR A 300 -7.98 -2.13 -14.14
C TYR A 300 -7.71 -3.51 -14.75
N LEU A 301 -6.46 -3.76 -15.11
CA LEU A 301 -5.97 -5.08 -15.51
C LEU A 301 -4.59 -5.30 -14.88
N PRO A 302 -4.41 -6.32 -14.03
CA PRO A 302 -3.11 -6.67 -13.48
C PRO A 302 -2.09 -6.90 -14.60
N ARG A 303 -0.90 -6.29 -14.48
CA ARG A 303 0.18 -6.39 -15.47
C ARG A 303 1.29 -7.31 -15.03
N TYR A 304 1.37 -7.59 -13.74
CA TYR A 304 2.44 -8.40 -13.16
C TYR A 304 1.88 -9.70 -12.61
N ASP A 305 2.31 -10.83 -13.19
CA ASP A 305 2.24 -12.11 -12.49
C ASP A 305 3.36 -12.22 -11.44
N TYR A 306 3.39 -13.33 -10.71
CA TYR A 306 4.35 -13.48 -9.63
C TYR A 306 5.80 -13.46 -10.10
N MET A 307 6.12 -14.06 -11.25
CA MET A 307 7.49 -14.15 -11.76
C MET A 307 7.96 -12.81 -12.33
N SER A 308 7.15 -12.16 -13.13
CA SER A 308 7.46 -10.83 -13.68
C SER A 308 7.60 -9.77 -12.58
N TYR A 309 6.80 -9.87 -11.50
CA TYR A 309 6.99 -9.05 -10.31
C TYR A 309 8.37 -9.27 -9.68
N LEU A 310 8.80 -10.52 -9.45
CA LEU A 310 10.10 -10.81 -8.84
C LEU A 310 11.27 -10.28 -9.68
N GLU A 311 11.18 -10.41 -10.99
CA GLU A 311 12.20 -9.88 -11.91
C GLU A 311 12.25 -8.35 -11.89
N ASP A 312 11.11 -7.69 -11.88
CA ASP A 312 11.06 -6.23 -11.80
C ASP A 312 11.50 -5.72 -10.42
N PHE A 313 11.11 -6.42 -9.34
CA PHE A 313 11.59 -6.14 -7.99
C PHE A 313 13.13 -6.21 -7.90
N LYS A 314 13.74 -7.23 -8.55
CA LYS A 314 15.20 -7.37 -8.61
C LYS A 314 15.86 -6.21 -9.35
N LYS A 315 15.23 -5.68 -10.41
CA LYS A 315 15.67 -4.47 -11.11
C LYS A 315 15.58 -3.23 -10.20
N GLU A 316 14.43 -3.03 -9.52
CA GLU A 316 14.24 -1.92 -8.58
C GLU A 316 15.27 -1.97 -7.44
N MET A 317 15.54 -3.15 -6.91
CA MET A 317 16.56 -3.36 -5.88
C MET A 317 17.96 -2.96 -6.36
N LYS A 318 18.31 -3.28 -7.61
CA LYS A 318 19.60 -2.91 -8.22
C LYS A 318 19.71 -1.41 -8.49
N ILE A 319 18.65 -0.79 -8.99
CA ILE A 319 18.61 0.64 -9.35
C ILE A 319 18.56 1.49 -8.09
N ASN A 320 17.82 1.07 -7.05
CA ASN A 320 17.57 1.83 -5.82
C ASN A 320 17.18 3.29 -6.11
N ARG A 321 16.19 3.49 -7.00
CA ARG A 321 15.78 4.83 -7.48
C ARG A 321 15.37 5.79 -6.36
N PHE A 322 14.93 5.27 -5.21
CA PHE A 322 14.50 6.05 -4.06
C PHE A 322 15.61 6.30 -3.03
N LYS A 323 16.89 6.06 -3.38
CA LYS A 323 18.04 6.24 -2.48
C LYS A 323 18.07 7.62 -1.84
N LEU A 324 17.79 8.66 -2.60
CA LEU A 324 17.79 10.03 -2.10
C LEU A 324 16.67 10.27 -1.08
N LEU A 325 15.49 9.67 -1.32
CA LEU A 325 14.32 9.81 -0.44
C LEU A 325 14.41 8.93 0.81
N TRP A 326 14.88 7.67 0.68
CA TRP A 326 14.81 6.66 1.74
C TRP A 326 16.18 6.22 2.28
N GLY A 327 17.27 6.66 1.67
CA GLY A 327 18.63 6.25 2.02
C GLY A 327 19.07 4.97 1.30
N GLU A 328 20.23 4.48 1.72
CA GLU A 328 20.79 3.22 1.22
C GLU A 328 20.12 2.01 1.89
N GLU A 329 20.27 0.87 1.25
CA GLU A 329 19.81 -0.39 1.82
C GLU A 329 20.50 -0.67 3.15
N PHE A 330 19.73 -1.03 4.17
CA PHE A 330 20.27 -1.47 5.45
C PHE A 330 21.16 -2.69 5.22
N LYS A 331 22.46 -2.51 5.30
CA LYS A 331 23.40 -3.62 5.37
C LYS A 331 23.28 -4.22 6.76
N THR A 332 22.50 -5.26 6.89
CA THR A 332 22.52 -6.09 8.08
C THR A 332 23.89 -6.72 8.21
N GLN A 333 24.64 -6.29 9.22
CA GLN A 333 25.64 -7.19 9.81
C GLN A 333 24.83 -8.29 10.50
N ILE A 334 24.59 -9.42 9.80
CA ILE A 334 24.05 -10.68 10.34
C ILE A 334 25.21 -11.63 10.49
#